data_7bcddd89fb53cdec3be39f6af113d5af
#
_entry.id   7bcddd89fb53cdec3be39f6af113d5af
#
_cell.length_a   1.000
_cell.length_b   1.000
_cell.length_c   1.000
_cell.angle_alpha   90.00
_cell.angle_beta   90.00
_cell.angle_gamma   90.00
#
_symmetry.space_group_name_H-M   'P 1'
#
loop_
_entity.id
_entity.type
_entity.pdbx_description
1 polymer ?
#
loop_
_entity_poly.entity_id
_entity_poly.type
_entity_poly.pdbx_seq_one_letter_code
_entity_poly.pdbx_strand_id
1 'polypeptide(L)'
;MYEYDSKTKTLTLNEWREIRLLPSEIRTEAEHLVCNDRRRLKSDVYFTRGLMELCMRKLKNVIICDENSGYKTIDGIVYSKDGSKLLFCPAGITGHVKVLDGTKIISRNSFTSSQISEITIPDSVEMIDDVAFASSISLEHVYFSAGSKLTEIRSDAFYGCKSLKQITFPDSVEYMQYEIFKNSGIETFTYPDNAKLVVEDDLFANCPIKEVKVPKALYEQKGISCFLNPCLSDYMHQFYETDSKEFTEAIVFRVEGFKPLAIPRYVKPGSNFDKFANDVNTFFSHENSEAPDLYKYGGNGLEKEDAALLQYKLYQTKSSRRSLVLNVWSMAKRKAEKSEEAMAELVTLDIWKPDVWEHMLKIAQEKEYLSLIAYILEKLPKRKSKSNVSL
;
A
#
# COMPACT_ATOMS: atom_id res chain seq x y z
N MET A 1 -39.23 3.23 20.08
CA MET A 1 -38.88 1.79 20.19
C MET A 1 -38.54 1.31 18.78
N TYR A 2 -37.44 0.59 18.60
CA TYR A 2 -37.04 0.08 17.29
C TYR A 2 -37.94 -1.07 16.84
N GLU A 3 -38.00 -1.33 15.53
CA GLU A 3 -38.68 -2.44 14.91
C GLU A 3 -37.72 -3.21 14.01
N TYR A 4 -37.79 -4.55 13.98
CA TYR A 4 -36.97 -5.38 13.11
C TYR A 4 -37.83 -6.40 12.37
N ASP A 5 -37.82 -6.30 11.04
CA ASP A 5 -38.46 -7.28 10.15
C ASP A 5 -37.40 -8.29 9.68
N SER A 6 -37.50 -9.51 10.18
CA SER A 6 -36.58 -10.60 9.85
C SER A 6 -36.70 -11.13 8.41
N LYS A 7 -37.80 -10.89 7.73
CA LYS A 7 -38.02 -11.32 6.33
C LYS A 7 -37.30 -10.38 5.36
N THR A 8 -37.43 -9.08 5.59
CA THR A 8 -36.78 -8.05 4.77
C THR A 8 -35.41 -7.66 5.32
N LYS A 9 -35.03 -8.14 6.50
CA LYS A 9 -33.84 -7.77 7.25
C LYS A 9 -33.70 -6.24 7.45
N THR A 10 -34.83 -5.60 7.65
CA THR A 10 -34.96 -4.16 7.82
C THR A 10 -35.09 -3.80 9.28
N LEU A 11 -34.15 -2.97 9.76
CA LEU A 11 -34.19 -2.34 11.06
C LEU A 11 -34.74 -0.91 10.95
N THR A 12 -35.79 -0.60 11.69
CA THR A 12 -36.35 0.76 11.77
C THR A 12 -36.10 1.36 13.14
N LEU A 13 -35.46 2.51 13.19
CA LEU A 13 -35.23 3.30 14.38
C LEU A 13 -36.12 4.56 14.34
N ASN A 14 -36.90 4.78 15.41
CA ASN A 14 -37.67 6.01 15.57
C ASN A 14 -36.84 7.14 16.22
N GLU A 15 -35.86 6.76 17.04
CA GLU A 15 -34.89 7.67 17.61
C GLU A 15 -33.47 7.07 17.49
N TRP A 16 -32.48 7.88 17.14
CA TRP A 16 -31.10 7.42 16.97
C TRP A 16 -30.51 6.72 18.20
N ARG A 17 -30.89 7.14 19.40
CA ARG A 17 -30.41 6.52 20.66
C ARG A 17 -30.76 5.03 20.78
N GLU A 18 -31.77 4.54 20.06
CA GLU A 18 -32.20 3.13 20.09
C GLU A 18 -31.13 2.18 19.55
N ILE A 19 -30.21 2.69 18.73
CA ILE A 19 -29.08 1.92 18.18
C ILE A 19 -28.26 1.21 19.25
N ARG A 20 -28.14 1.81 20.45
CA ARG A 20 -27.42 1.24 21.58
C ARG A 20 -28.17 0.13 22.31
N LEU A 21 -29.45 0.03 22.09
CA LEU A 21 -30.32 -0.96 22.74
C LEU A 21 -30.51 -2.24 21.91
N LEU A 22 -29.89 -2.29 20.72
CA LEU A 22 -30.06 -3.41 19.79
C LEU A 22 -29.37 -4.67 20.29
N PRO A 23 -30.05 -5.84 20.23
CA PRO A 23 -29.42 -7.13 20.40
C PRO A 23 -28.31 -7.40 19.37
N SER A 24 -27.33 -8.22 19.74
CA SER A 24 -26.22 -8.60 18.86
C SER A 24 -26.67 -9.26 17.57
N GLU A 25 -27.72 -10.07 17.62
CA GLU A 25 -28.28 -10.79 16.49
C GLU A 25 -28.80 -9.79 15.43
N ILE A 26 -29.56 -8.78 15.82
CA ILE A 26 -30.08 -7.75 14.91
C ILE A 26 -28.92 -6.94 14.30
N ARG A 27 -27.90 -6.61 15.11
CA ARG A 27 -26.72 -5.87 14.61
C ARG A 27 -25.95 -6.62 13.53
N THR A 28 -25.96 -7.95 13.56
CA THR A 28 -25.22 -8.78 12.59
C THR A 28 -26.04 -9.19 11.37
N GLU A 29 -27.38 -9.13 11.45
CA GLU A 29 -28.27 -9.63 10.40
C GLU A 29 -28.91 -8.54 9.56
N ALA A 30 -29.08 -7.32 10.07
CA ALA A 30 -29.76 -6.27 9.35
C ALA A 30 -28.97 -5.88 8.07
N GLU A 31 -29.71 -5.82 6.96
CA GLU A 31 -29.21 -5.40 5.65
C GLU A 31 -29.68 -3.99 5.27
N HIS A 32 -30.75 -3.53 5.88
CA HIS A 32 -31.35 -2.22 5.66
C HIS A 32 -31.61 -1.52 6.98
N LEU A 33 -31.25 -0.25 7.07
CA LEU A 33 -31.50 0.61 8.21
C LEU A 33 -32.41 1.77 7.77
N VAL A 34 -33.56 1.92 8.43
CA VAL A 34 -34.46 3.07 8.28
C VAL A 34 -34.40 3.89 9.56
N CYS A 35 -34.09 5.17 9.47
CA CYS A 35 -34.05 6.09 10.60
C CYS A 35 -35.08 7.22 10.43
N ASN A 36 -36.09 7.23 11.29
CA ASN A 36 -37.18 8.21 11.30
C ASN A 36 -36.92 9.41 12.22
N ASP A 37 -35.72 9.48 12.86
CA ASP A 37 -35.38 10.59 13.73
C ASP A 37 -35.18 11.88 12.92
N ARG A 38 -36.00 12.87 13.16
CA ARG A 38 -35.96 14.16 12.47
C ARG A 38 -34.90 15.11 12.98
N ARG A 39 -34.29 14.81 14.12
CA ARG A 39 -33.33 15.68 14.81
C ARG A 39 -31.92 15.51 14.25
N ARG A 40 -31.20 16.62 14.14
CA ARG A 40 -29.75 16.56 13.96
C ARG A 40 -29.09 16.17 15.29
N LEU A 41 -28.18 15.21 15.25
CA LEU A 41 -27.36 14.89 16.41
C LEU A 41 -26.31 15.99 16.66
N LYS A 42 -25.86 16.09 17.91
CA LYS A 42 -24.91 17.13 18.34
C LYS A 42 -23.56 17.08 17.61
N SER A 43 -23.20 15.94 17.02
CA SER A 43 -21.92 15.73 16.35
C SER A 43 -22.03 14.64 15.28
N ASP A 44 -21.46 14.90 14.11
CA ASP A 44 -21.36 13.94 13.02
C ASP A 44 -20.55 12.70 13.46
N VAL A 45 -19.49 12.90 14.28
CA VAL A 45 -18.68 11.82 14.84
C VAL A 45 -19.52 10.89 15.73
N TYR A 46 -20.42 11.42 16.52
CA TYR A 46 -21.30 10.61 17.35
C TYR A 46 -22.29 9.78 16.52
N PHE A 47 -22.77 10.36 15.43
CA PHE A 47 -23.67 9.69 14.50
C PHE A 47 -22.94 8.52 13.77
N THR A 48 -21.80 8.80 13.16
CA THR A 48 -21.02 7.80 12.42
C THR A 48 -20.50 6.69 13.32
N ARG A 49 -20.04 7.02 14.53
CA ARG A 49 -19.64 6.01 15.53
C ARG A 49 -20.78 5.05 15.87
N GLY A 50 -22.00 5.54 16.04
CA GLY A 50 -23.15 4.68 16.26
C GLY A 50 -23.42 3.72 15.08
N LEU A 51 -23.28 4.18 13.82
CA LEU A 51 -23.36 3.33 12.65
C LEU A 51 -22.28 2.26 12.62
N MET A 52 -21.06 2.60 12.98
CA MET A 52 -19.92 1.66 13.07
C MET A 52 -20.10 0.63 14.19
N GLU A 53 -20.65 1.03 15.35
CA GLU A 53 -20.96 0.15 16.48
C GLU A 53 -21.98 -0.94 16.12
N LEU A 54 -22.76 -0.76 15.04
CA LEU A 54 -23.69 -1.76 14.54
C LEU A 54 -22.99 -3.02 13.98
N CYS A 55 -21.67 -2.97 13.76
CA CYS A 55 -20.91 -4.10 13.16
C CYS A 55 -21.56 -4.72 11.92
N MET A 56 -22.31 -3.93 11.17
CA MET A 56 -23.15 -4.41 10.08
C MET A 56 -22.36 -4.59 8.79
N ARG A 57 -21.51 -5.62 8.72
CA ARG A 57 -20.85 -6.00 7.45
C ARG A 57 -21.83 -6.32 6.33
N LYS A 58 -23.09 -6.61 6.68
CA LYS A 58 -24.18 -6.91 5.72
C LYS A 58 -25.01 -5.70 5.37
N LEU A 59 -24.86 -4.57 6.07
CA LEU A 59 -25.67 -3.39 5.82
C LEU A 59 -25.40 -2.85 4.41
N LYS A 60 -26.45 -2.84 3.58
CA LYS A 60 -26.39 -2.44 2.17
C LYS A 60 -27.06 -1.08 1.92
N ASN A 61 -27.89 -0.63 2.83
CA ASN A 61 -28.67 0.58 2.64
C ASN A 61 -29.01 1.26 3.96
N VAL A 62 -28.84 2.57 3.99
CA VAL A 62 -29.35 3.42 5.06
C VAL A 62 -30.33 4.40 4.45
N ILE A 63 -31.51 4.52 5.05
CA ILE A 63 -32.54 5.49 4.69
C ILE A 63 -32.79 6.39 5.89
N ILE A 64 -32.60 7.68 5.71
CA ILE A 64 -32.88 8.72 6.70
C ILE A 64 -34.08 9.51 6.20
N CYS A 65 -35.07 9.78 7.08
CA CYS A 65 -36.25 10.52 6.69
C CYS A 65 -35.90 11.91 6.16
N ASP A 66 -36.66 12.38 5.17
CA ASP A 66 -36.39 13.66 4.49
C ASP A 66 -36.47 14.87 5.43
N GLU A 67 -37.24 14.77 6.51
CA GLU A 67 -37.39 15.82 7.52
C GLU A 67 -36.20 15.88 8.49
N ASN A 68 -35.25 14.94 8.41
CA ASN A 68 -34.05 15.03 9.24
C ASN A 68 -33.28 16.32 8.91
N SER A 69 -32.97 17.10 9.93
CA SER A 69 -32.33 18.41 9.75
C SER A 69 -30.81 18.37 9.58
N GLY A 70 -30.17 17.21 9.79
CA GLY A 70 -28.71 17.09 9.79
C GLY A 70 -28.17 16.24 8.66
N TYR A 71 -28.94 15.26 8.18
CA TYR A 71 -28.44 14.21 7.31
C TYR A 71 -29.42 13.91 6.18
N LYS A 72 -28.87 13.33 5.10
CA LYS A 72 -29.62 12.74 3.97
C LYS A 72 -28.93 11.48 3.50
N THR A 73 -29.65 10.64 2.75
CA THR A 73 -29.09 9.47 2.08
C THR A 73 -29.27 9.56 0.58
N ILE A 74 -28.25 9.13 -0.14
CA ILE A 74 -28.26 8.97 -1.60
C ILE A 74 -27.62 7.63 -1.89
N ASP A 75 -28.33 6.77 -2.61
CA ASP A 75 -27.90 5.40 -2.94
C ASP A 75 -27.47 4.59 -1.71
N GLY A 76 -28.15 4.79 -0.57
CA GLY A 76 -27.84 4.13 0.69
C GLY A 76 -26.67 4.68 1.46
N ILE A 77 -25.94 5.63 0.91
CA ILE A 77 -24.78 6.31 1.53
C ILE A 77 -25.25 7.55 2.25
N VAL A 78 -24.69 7.80 3.44
CA VAL A 78 -25.08 8.92 4.32
C VAL A 78 -24.19 10.12 4.08
N TYR A 79 -24.84 11.26 3.87
CA TYR A 79 -24.21 12.57 3.72
C TYR A 79 -24.72 13.56 4.77
N SER A 80 -23.98 14.65 5.00
CA SER A 80 -24.53 15.83 5.64
C SER A 80 -25.72 16.37 4.83
N LYS A 81 -26.65 17.08 5.47
CA LYS A 81 -27.88 17.56 4.81
C LYS A 81 -27.61 18.40 3.57
N ASP A 82 -26.59 19.24 3.62
CA ASP A 82 -26.13 20.06 2.51
C ASP A 82 -25.37 19.27 1.43
N GLY A 83 -24.97 18.02 1.71
CA GLY A 83 -24.19 17.16 0.82
C GLY A 83 -22.69 17.42 0.83
N SER A 84 -22.21 18.39 1.60
CA SER A 84 -20.80 18.77 1.62
C SER A 84 -19.86 17.72 2.23
N LYS A 85 -20.40 16.79 3.04
CA LYS A 85 -19.63 15.71 3.67
C LYS A 85 -20.25 14.36 3.38
N LEU A 86 -19.44 13.40 2.92
CA LEU A 86 -19.78 11.99 2.94
C LEU A 86 -19.43 11.44 4.33
N LEU A 87 -20.43 10.97 5.06
CA LEU A 87 -20.29 10.61 6.47
C LEU A 87 -20.14 9.09 6.68
N PHE A 88 -20.86 8.28 5.90
CA PHE A 88 -20.85 6.84 6.09
C PHE A 88 -21.31 6.10 4.83
N CYS A 89 -20.55 5.11 4.42
CA CYS A 89 -20.90 4.14 3.41
C CYS A 89 -21.12 2.78 4.08
N PRO A 90 -22.31 2.15 3.93
CA PRO A 90 -22.58 0.82 4.46
C PRO A 90 -21.58 -0.22 3.93
N ALA A 91 -21.05 -1.05 4.82
CA ALA A 91 -19.99 -2.02 4.49
C ALA A 91 -20.46 -3.13 3.51
N GLY A 92 -21.75 -3.39 3.39
CA GLY A 92 -22.32 -4.35 2.45
C GLY A 92 -22.55 -3.80 1.04
N ILE A 93 -22.25 -2.52 0.77
CA ILE A 93 -22.20 -1.98 -0.60
C ILE A 93 -20.93 -2.53 -1.27
N THR A 94 -21.09 -3.04 -2.49
CA THR A 94 -20.02 -3.66 -3.28
C THR A 94 -19.90 -2.99 -4.64
N GLY A 95 -18.79 -3.26 -5.34
CA GLY A 95 -18.58 -2.73 -6.70
C GLY A 95 -18.16 -1.26 -6.70
N HIS A 96 -18.63 -0.53 -7.71
CA HIS A 96 -18.21 0.85 -7.96
C HIS A 96 -19.14 1.86 -7.29
N VAL A 97 -18.59 2.72 -6.45
CA VAL A 97 -19.29 3.85 -5.83
C VAL A 97 -18.87 5.16 -6.47
N LYS A 98 -19.86 6.01 -6.77
CA LYS A 98 -19.62 7.42 -7.17
C LYS A 98 -20.01 8.33 -6.02
N VAL A 99 -19.04 9.13 -5.55
CA VAL A 99 -19.29 10.14 -4.52
C VAL A 99 -20.13 11.26 -5.13
N LEU A 100 -21.09 11.78 -4.37
CA LEU A 100 -21.99 12.86 -4.78
C LEU A 100 -21.20 14.11 -5.19
N ASP A 101 -21.54 14.69 -6.32
CA ASP A 101 -21.00 15.98 -6.75
C ASP A 101 -21.33 17.08 -5.73
N GLY A 102 -20.37 17.96 -5.45
CA GLY A 102 -20.48 18.96 -4.40
C GLY A 102 -19.99 18.51 -3.03
N THR A 103 -19.69 17.20 -2.84
CA THR A 103 -19.03 16.73 -1.63
C THR A 103 -17.61 17.31 -1.54
N LYS A 104 -17.29 17.90 -0.38
CA LYS A 104 -15.98 18.50 -0.10
C LYS A 104 -15.10 17.61 0.77
N ILE A 105 -15.68 16.80 1.64
CA ILE A 105 -14.95 15.98 2.61
C ILE A 105 -15.46 14.55 2.55
N ILE A 106 -14.54 13.60 2.35
CA ILE A 106 -14.74 12.19 2.65
C ILE A 106 -14.34 12.02 4.11
N SER A 107 -15.34 11.89 4.99
CA SER A 107 -15.15 12.00 6.43
C SER A 107 -14.41 10.81 7.04
N ARG A 108 -13.90 11.04 8.23
CA ARG A 108 -13.24 10.02 9.04
C ARG A 108 -14.10 8.74 9.13
N ASN A 109 -13.47 7.58 8.91
CA ASN A 109 -14.08 6.25 8.96
C ASN A 109 -15.22 6.02 7.95
N SER A 110 -15.48 6.87 6.99
CA SER A 110 -16.68 6.80 6.15
C SER A 110 -16.78 5.54 5.29
N PHE A 111 -15.67 4.96 4.88
CA PHE A 111 -15.57 3.68 4.15
C PHE A 111 -14.80 2.59 4.93
N THR A 112 -14.65 2.74 6.25
CA THR A 112 -13.92 1.72 7.03
C THR A 112 -14.54 0.34 6.88
N SER A 113 -13.70 -0.66 6.53
CA SER A 113 -14.11 -2.04 6.27
C SER A 113 -15.15 -2.21 5.15
N SER A 114 -15.23 -1.26 4.22
CA SER A 114 -16.11 -1.32 3.05
C SER A 114 -15.72 -2.46 2.11
N GLN A 115 -16.71 -3.02 1.39
CA GLN A 115 -16.52 -4.06 0.39
C GLN A 115 -16.55 -3.51 -1.05
N ILE A 116 -16.50 -2.19 -1.24
CA ILE A 116 -16.39 -1.59 -2.58
C ILE A 116 -15.08 -2.00 -3.24
N SER A 117 -15.12 -2.22 -4.57
CA SER A 117 -13.91 -2.47 -5.35
C SER A 117 -13.36 -1.21 -6.00
N GLU A 118 -14.22 -0.25 -6.31
CA GLU A 118 -13.86 0.97 -7.01
C GLU A 118 -14.59 2.19 -6.44
N ILE A 119 -13.95 3.35 -6.52
CA ILE A 119 -14.59 4.62 -6.17
C ILE A 119 -14.19 5.73 -7.13
N THR A 120 -15.18 6.55 -7.53
CA THR A 120 -14.93 7.81 -8.25
C THR A 120 -15.16 9.00 -7.32
N ILE A 121 -14.11 9.81 -7.17
CA ILE A 121 -14.06 11.00 -6.34
C ILE A 121 -14.21 12.23 -7.24
N PRO A 122 -15.27 13.07 -7.07
CA PRO A 122 -15.52 14.24 -7.91
C PRO A 122 -14.56 15.39 -7.61
N ASP A 123 -14.51 16.37 -8.52
CA ASP A 123 -13.65 17.56 -8.44
C ASP A 123 -13.82 18.37 -7.15
N SER A 124 -15.03 18.32 -6.58
CA SER A 124 -15.39 19.11 -5.42
C SER A 124 -14.74 18.67 -4.11
N VAL A 125 -14.19 17.44 -4.06
CA VAL A 125 -13.56 16.91 -2.84
C VAL A 125 -12.22 17.61 -2.61
N GLU A 126 -12.10 18.19 -1.42
CA GLU A 126 -10.94 18.95 -0.96
C GLU A 126 -10.10 18.15 0.04
N MET A 127 -10.72 17.18 0.75
CA MET A 127 -10.06 16.41 1.81
C MET A 127 -10.55 14.96 1.88
N ILE A 128 -9.61 14.05 2.09
CA ILE A 128 -9.83 12.67 2.55
C ILE A 128 -9.35 12.61 4.00
N ASP A 129 -10.28 12.42 4.93
CA ASP A 129 -10.03 12.52 6.38
C ASP A 129 -9.42 11.24 6.95
N ASP A 130 -9.01 11.26 8.23
CA ASP A 130 -8.33 10.14 8.91
C ASP A 130 -9.08 8.82 8.74
N VAL A 131 -8.35 7.76 8.47
CA VAL A 131 -8.87 6.38 8.37
C VAL A 131 -10.10 6.23 7.46
N ALA A 132 -10.28 7.13 6.48
CA ALA A 132 -11.49 7.19 5.66
C ALA A 132 -11.79 5.87 4.94
N PHE A 133 -10.79 5.18 4.40
CA PHE A 133 -10.90 3.88 3.73
C PHE A 133 -10.23 2.74 4.51
N ALA A 134 -9.95 2.92 5.80
CA ALA A 134 -9.21 1.94 6.57
C ALA A 134 -9.84 0.54 6.49
N SER A 135 -9.01 -0.48 6.24
CA SER A 135 -9.42 -1.89 6.12
C SER A 135 -10.45 -2.18 5.02
N SER A 136 -10.57 -1.33 4.00
CA SER A 136 -11.35 -1.60 2.78
C SER A 136 -10.56 -2.56 1.90
N ILE A 137 -10.53 -3.82 2.31
CA ILE A 137 -9.65 -4.86 1.74
C ILE A 137 -9.95 -5.18 0.27
N SER A 138 -11.16 -4.90 -0.21
CA SER A 138 -11.60 -5.14 -1.59
C SER A 138 -11.34 -3.95 -2.51
N LEU A 139 -10.93 -2.78 -1.99
CA LEU A 139 -10.71 -1.58 -2.80
C LEU A 139 -9.48 -1.77 -3.71
N GLU A 140 -9.71 -1.77 -5.02
CA GLU A 140 -8.68 -1.95 -6.06
C GLU A 140 -8.35 -0.63 -6.77
N HIS A 141 -9.37 0.21 -7.00
CA HIS A 141 -9.22 1.42 -7.80
C HIS A 141 -9.87 2.66 -7.16
N VAL A 142 -9.12 3.76 -7.16
CA VAL A 142 -9.59 5.09 -6.77
C VAL A 142 -9.38 6.04 -7.95
N TYR A 143 -10.49 6.57 -8.47
CA TYR A 143 -10.47 7.48 -9.62
C TYR A 143 -10.72 8.91 -9.16
N PHE A 144 -9.87 9.83 -9.58
CA PHE A 144 -10.05 11.27 -9.38
C PHE A 144 -10.38 11.94 -10.71
N SER A 145 -11.28 12.91 -10.69
CA SER A 145 -11.57 13.71 -11.89
C SER A 145 -10.41 14.63 -12.24
N ALA A 146 -10.27 14.98 -13.51
CA ALA A 146 -9.17 15.80 -14.01
C ALA A 146 -9.09 17.21 -13.39
N GLY A 147 -10.23 17.76 -12.93
CA GLY A 147 -10.31 19.06 -12.25
C GLY A 147 -10.27 18.97 -10.72
N SER A 148 -9.76 17.88 -10.15
CA SER A 148 -9.77 17.61 -8.72
C SER A 148 -9.20 18.77 -7.90
N LYS A 149 -9.88 19.09 -6.79
CA LYS A 149 -9.48 20.11 -5.80
C LYS A 149 -8.95 19.47 -4.51
N LEU A 150 -8.62 18.19 -4.54
CA LEU A 150 -8.09 17.47 -3.38
C LEU A 150 -6.75 18.07 -2.96
N THR A 151 -6.70 18.63 -1.75
CA THR A 151 -5.49 19.24 -1.20
C THR A 151 -4.91 18.49 -0.02
N GLU A 152 -5.72 17.71 0.69
CA GLU A 152 -5.30 17.07 1.95
C GLU A 152 -5.70 15.61 2.02
N ILE A 153 -4.73 14.75 2.36
CA ILE A 153 -4.93 13.33 2.66
C ILE A 153 -4.40 13.08 4.06
N ARG A 154 -5.29 12.66 4.96
CA ARG A 154 -4.97 12.51 6.38
C ARG A 154 -4.45 11.13 6.74
N SER A 155 -4.07 11.01 7.99
CA SER A 155 -3.39 9.81 8.52
C SER A 155 -4.22 8.55 8.33
N ASP A 156 -3.52 7.45 8.00
CA ASP A 156 -4.14 6.13 7.85
C ASP A 156 -5.29 6.07 6.81
N ALA A 157 -5.42 7.05 5.91
CA ALA A 157 -6.57 7.15 5.01
C ALA A 157 -6.86 5.87 4.24
N PHE A 158 -5.81 5.14 3.80
CA PHE A 158 -5.88 3.86 3.10
C PHE A 158 -5.22 2.72 3.88
N TYR A 159 -5.19 2.82 5.22
CA TYR A 159 -4.67 1.76 6.09
C TYR A 159 -5.31 0.40 5.76
N GLY A 160 -4.50 -0.63 5.53
CA GLY A 160 -4.99 -1.99 5.36
C GLY A 160 -5.79 -2.26 4.08
N CYS A 161 -5.76 -1.38 3.06
CA CYS A 161 -6.38 -1.58 1.74
C CYS A 161 -5.56 -2.59 0.93
N LYS A 162 -5.72 -3.89 1.20
CA LYS A 162 -4.84 -4.97 0.67
C LYS A 162 -4.89 -5.15 -0.84
N SER A 163 -6.02 -4.87 -1.49
CA SER A 163 -6.16 -5.00 -2.94
C SER A 163 -5.69 -3.77 -3.71
N LEU A 164 -5.47 -2.63 -3.05
CA LEU A 164 -5.01 -1.39 -3.67
C LEU A 164 -3.51 -1.48 -3.98
N LYS A 165 -3.17 -1.75 -5.26
CA LYS A 165 -1.79 -1.95 -5.71
C LYS A 165 -1.09 -0.67 -6.14
N GLN A 166 -1.87 0.29 -6.59
CA GLN A 166 -1.40 1.60 -7.02
C GLN A 166 -2.50 2.65 -6.86
N ILE A 167 -2.10 3.88 -6.70
CA ILE A 167 -2.98 5.04 -6.70
C ILE A 167 -2.24 6.23 -7.29
N THR A 168 -2.94 7.04 -8.08
CA THR A 168 -2.41 8.29 -8.61
C THR A 168 -3.23 9.43 -8.06
N PHE A 169 -2.64 10.21 -7.17
CA PHE A 169 -3.28 11.41 -6.65
C PHE A 169 -3.16 12.56 -7.65
N PRO A 170 -4.13 13.49 -7.66
CA PRO A 170 -4.06 14.68 -8.48
C PRO A 170 -2.97 15.64 -7.99
N ASP A 171 -2.42 16.45 -8.91
CA ASP A 171 -1.38 17.43 -8.61
C ASP A 171 -1.86 18.60 -7.73
N SER A 172 -3.16 18.66 -7.40
CA SER A 172 -3.69 19.59 -6.42
C SER A 172 -3.34 19.26 -4.97
N VAL A 173 -2.84 18.04 -4.68
CA VAL A 173 -2.51 17.61 -3.32
C VAL A 173 -1.33 18.41 -2.78
N GLU A 174 -1.54 19.07 -1.64
CA GLU A 174 -0.56 19.89 -0.93
C GLU A 174 -0.07 19.24 0.37
N TYR A 175 -0.85 18.31 0.96
CA TYR A 175 -0.50 17.72 2.24
C TYR A 175 -0.85 16.23 2.32
N MET A 176 0.14 15.41 2.64
CA MET A 176 0.03 13.98 2.86
C MET A 176 0.55 13.66 4.27
N GLN A 177 -0.35 13.24 5.15
CA GLN A 177 -0.01 12.90 6.53
C GLN A 177 0.66 11.52 6.63
N TYR A 178 1.06 11.13 7.83
CA TYR A 178 1.80 9.89 8.09
C TYR A 178 0.92 8.64 7.90
N GLU A 179 1.59 7.52 7.63
CA GLU A 179 1.01 6.17 7.59
C GLU A 179 -0.17 5.98 6.61
N ILE A 180 -0.33 6.85 5.58
CA ILE A 180 -1.49 6.82 4.66
C ILE A 180 -1.75 5.43 4.12
N PHE A 181 -0.71 4.69 3.73
CA PHE A 181 -0.82 3.36 3.13
C PHE A 181 -0.37 2.22 4.05
N LYS A 182 -0.16 2.48 5.32
CA LYS A 182 0.29 1.45 6.26
C LYS A 182 -0.54 0.17 6.14
N ASN A 183 0.15 -0.97 6.09
CA ASN A 183 -0.47 -2.29 5.92
C ASN A 183 -1.33 -2.47 4.64
N SER A 184 -1.23 -1.59 3.65
CA SER A 184 -1.94 -1.71 2.37
C SER A 184 -1.23 -2.62 1.38
N GLY A 185 -1.79 -2.77 0.18
CA GLY A 185 -1.23 -3.55 -0.91
C GLY A 185 -0.37 -2.75 -1.89
N ILE A 186 -0.06 -1.48 -1.62
CA ILE A 186 0.63 -0.59 -2.55
C ILE A 186 2.00 -1.15 -2.94
N GLU A 187 2.19 -1.33 -4.24
CA GLU A 187 3.43 -1.81 -4.87
C GLU A 187 4.18 -0.73 -5.62
N THR A 188 3.45 0.25 -6.20
CA THR A 188 4.05 1.39 -6.90
C THR A 188 3.35 2.68 -6.50
N PHE A 189 4.13 3.77 -6.37
CA PHE A 189 3.61 5.08 -6.04
C PHE A 189 4.33 6.17 -6.82
N THR A 190 3.55 7.18 -7.26
CA THR A 190 4.08 8.40 -7.88
C THR A 190 3.60 9.59 -7.05
N TYR A 191 4.54 10.41 -6.59
CA TYR A 191 4.21 11.65 -5.89
C TYR A 191 3.49 12.64 -6.82
N PRO A 192 2.47 13.37 -6.33
CA PRO A 192 1.86 14.49 -7.07
C PRO A 192 2.90 15.54 -7.45
N ASP A 193 2.81 16.11 -8.66
CA ASP A 193 3.74 17.17 -9.11
C ASP A 193 3.26 18.54 -8.60
N ASN A 194 3.38 18.75 -7.31
CA ASN A 194 2.97 19.98 -6.63
C ASN A 194 4.09 20.59 -5.81
N ALA A 195 4.50 21.79 -6.19
CA ALA A 195 5.54 22.55 -5.49
C ALA A 195 5.27 22.79 -3.99
N LYS A 196 4.01 22.81 -3.57
CA LYS A 196 3.62 23.00 -2.17
C LYS A 196 3.54 21.68 -1.38
N LEU A 197 3.68 20.53 -2.05
CA LEU A 197 3.50 19.24 -1.42
C LEU A 197 4.37 19.07 -0.17
N VAL A 198 3.74 18.77 0.95
CA VAL A 198 4.36 18.37 2.21
C VAL A 198 3.98 16.92 2.47
N VAL A 199 4.96 16.08 2.76
CA VAL A 199 4.76 14.65 3.02
C VAL A 199 5.35 14.35 4.39
N GLU A 200 4.57 13.69 5.24
CA GLU A 200 5.02 13.18 6.53
C GLU A 200 5.63 11.78 6.41
N ASP A 201 6.21 11.28 7.50
CA ASP A 201 6.96 10.03 7.52
C ASP A 201 6.08 8.76 7.47
N ASP A 202 6.72 7.61 7.30
CA ASP A 202 6.12 6.25 7.36
C ASP A 202 4.95 6.00 6.38
N LEU A 203 4.94 6.69 5.23
CA LEU A 203 3.84 6.62 4.26
C LEU A 203 3.50 5.19 3.84
N PHE A 204 4.51 4.33 3.71
CA PHE A 204 4.42 2.96 3.21
C PHE A 204 4.79 1.90 4.26
N ALA A 205 4.60 2.20 5.54
CA ALA A 205 4.89 1.23 6.60
C ALA A 205 4.15 -0.10 6.33
N ASN A 206 4.88 -1.22 6.37
CA ASN A 206 4.36 -2.57 6.09
C ASN A 206 3.62 -2.74 4.73
N CYS A 207 4.04 -2.01 3.68
CA CYS A 207 3.53 -2.17 2.33
C CYS A 207 4.50 -2.96 1.45
N PRO A 208 4.02 -3.69 0.42
CA PRO A 208 4.88 -4.37 -0.55
C PRO A 208 5.44 -3.40 -1.61
N ILE A 209 5.81 -2.18 -1.22
CA ILE A 209 6.29 -1.15 -2.15
C ILE A 209 7.57 -1.60 -2.86
N LYS A 210 7.58 -1.53 -4.18
CA LYS A 210 8.68 -1.93 -5.05
C LYS A 210 9.29 -0.73 -5.78
N GLU A 211 8.47 0.27 -6.09
CA GLU A 211 8.89 1.43 -6.86
C GLU A 211 8.23 2.71 -6.37
N VAL A 212 9.04 3.75 -6.20
CA VAL A 212 8.60 5.11 -5.89
C VAL A 212 9.13 6.07 -6.94
N LYS A 213 8.26 6.94 -7.44
CA LYS A 213 8.55 7.94 -8.48
C LYS A 213 8.36 9.35 -7.96
N VAL A 214 9.32 10.21 -8.25
CA VAL A 214 9.28 11.64 -7.90
C VAL A 214 9.36 12.45 -9.20
N PRO A 215 8.42 13.37 -9.47
CA PRO A 215 8.50 14.29 -10.58
C PRO A 215 9.76 15.15 -10.51
N LYS A 216 10.35 15.45 -11.67
CA LYS A 216 11.61 16.22 -11.76
C LYS A 216 11.50 17.59 -11.13
N ALA A 217 10.44 18.35 -11.45
CA ALA A 217 10.24 19.69 -10.94
C ALA A 217 10.12 19.70 -9.39
N LEU A 218 9.43 18.72 -8.84
CA LEU A 218 9.28 18.57 -7.41
C LEU A 218 10.61 18.24 -6.72
N TYR A 219 11.42 17.36 -7.33
CA TYR A 219 12.77 17.03 -6.85
C TYR A 219 13.69 18.26 -6.87
N GLU A 220 13.73 19.01 -7.98
CA GLU A 220 14.58 20.20 -8.12
C GLU A 220 14.26 21.27 -7.09
N GLN A 221 13.01 21.39 -6.68
CA GLN A 221 12.56 22.38 -5.71
C GLN A 221 12.78 21.95 -4.25
N LYS A 222 12.55 20.69 -3.91
CA LYS A 222 12.48 20.20 -2.52
C LYS A 222 13.68 19.37 -2.10
N GLY A 223 14.44 18.86 -3.07
CA GLY A 223 15.52 17.90 -2.83
C GLY A 223 15.00 16.49 -2.49
N ILE A 224 15.92 15.55 -2.40
CA ILE A 224 15.59 14.13 -2.27
C ILE A 224 15.14 13.72 -0.86
N SER A 225 15.64 14.40 0.17
CA SER A 225 15.41 14.00 1.57
C SER A 225 13.93 14.02 1.95
N CYS A 226 13.14 14.96 1.37
CA CYS A 226 11.69 15.05 1.60
C CYS A 226 10.92 13.82 1.11
N PHE A 227 11.51 13.01 0.23
CA PHE A 227 10.88 11.82 -0.36
C PHE A 227 11.50 10.52 0.11
N LEU A 228 12.69 10.55 0.69
CA LEU A 228 13.34 9.36 1.24
C LEU A 228 12.74 8.95 2.58
N ASN A 229 12.60 9.89 3.52
CA ASN A 229 12.06 9.58 4.85
C ASN A 229 10.69 8.89 4.80
N PRO A 230 9.70 9.39 4.02
CA PRO A 230 8.41 8.72 3.89
C PRO A 230 8.47 7.31 3.29
N CYS A 231 9.55 6.97 2.56
CA CYS A 231 9.74 5.66 1.92
C CYS A 231 10.47 4.65 2.80
N LEU A 232 11.26 5.13 3.76
CA LEU A 232 12.07 4.29 4.62
C LEU A 232 11.27 3.93 5.88
N SER A 233 11.11 2.65 6.15
CA SER A 233 10.39 2.19 7.34
C SER A 233 11.19 2.51 8.61
N ASP A 234 10.51 2.89 9.68
CA ASP A 234 11.13 2.98 11.00
C ASP A 234 11.50 1.57 11.49
N TYR A 235 12.74 1.44 12.03
CA TYR A 235 13.27 0.19 12.56
C TYR A 235 12.42 -0.41 13.68
N MET A 236 11.80 0.42 14.49
CA MET A 236 11.00 -0.05 15.62
C MET A 236 9.70 -0.73 15.19
N HIS A 237 9.09 -0.30 14.07
CA HIS A 237 7.89 -0.94 13.52
C HIS A 237 8.17 -2.34 12.94
N GLN A 238 9.37 -2.58 12.42
CA GLN A 238 9.75 -3.90 11.89
C GLN A 238 9.79 -5.02 12.95
N PHE A 239 10.03 -4.69 14.22
CA PHE A 239 10.12 -5.70 15.30
C PHE A 239 8.77 -6.20 15.81
N TYR A 240 7.70 -5.43 15.60
CA TYR A 240 6.39 -5.75 16.16
C TYR A 240 5.40 -6.39 15.19
N GLU A 241 5.68 -6.39 13.88
CA GLU A 241 4.74 -6.84 12.84
C GLU A 241 5.36 -7.83 11.81
N THR A 242 6.35 -8.60 12.18
CA THR A 242 7.23 -9.38 11.29
C THR A 242 6.63 -10.66 10.69
N ASP A 243 5.34 -10.86 10.66
CA ASP A 243 4.75 -12.07 10.06
C ASP A 243 4.52 -12.02 8.54
N SER A 244 4.81 -10.91 7.85
CA SER A 244 4.59 -10.84 6.40
C SER A 244 5.85 -11.21 5.62
N LYS A 245 5.88 -12.43 5.12
CA LYS A 245 6.88 -12.96 4.15
C LYS A 245 6.85 -12.25 2.77
N GLU A 246 5.98 -11.25 2.61
CA GLU A 246 5.64 -10.65 1.31
C GLU A 246 6.44 -9.39 0.95
N PHE A 247 7.19 -8.80 1.89
CA PHE A 247 7.86 -7.52 1.65
C PHE A 247 9.20 -7.68 0.95
N THR A 248 9.46 -6.74 0.03
CA THR A 248 10.80 -6.54 -0.56
C THR A 248 11.64 -5.71 0.41
N GLU A 249 12.89 -6.11 0.61
CA GLU A 249 13.84 -5.40 1.47
C GLU A 249 14.57 -4.25 0.73
N ALA A 250 14.16 -3.97 -0.50
CA ALA A 250 14.71 -2.91 -1.34
C ALA A 250 13.64 -2.30 -2.25
N ILE A 251 13.83 -1.03 -2.59
CA ILE A 251 12.91 -0.22 -3.39
C ILE A 251 13.67 0.37 -4.58
N VAL A 252 13.03 0.42 -5.76
CA VAL A 252 13.48 1.24 -6.88
C VAL A 252 12.99 2.67 -6.67
N PHE A 253 13.93 3.59 -6.51
CA PHE A 253 13.63 5.01 -6.39
C PHE A 253 13.94 5.72 -7.71
N ARG A 254 12.98 6.41 -8.28
CA ARG A 254 13.10 7.12 -9.55
C ARG A 254 12.82 8.61 -9.39
N VAL A 255 13.72 9.42 -9.89
CA VAL A 255 13.43 10.82 -10.19
C VAL A 255 13.30 10.94 -11.70
N GLU A 256 12.25 11.59 -12.18
CA GLU A 256 12.01 11.78 -13.62
C GLU A 256 13.22 12.44 -14.29
N GLY A 257 13.62 11.89 -15.45
CA GLY A 257 14.80 12.38 -16.19
C GLY A 257 16.16 11.87 -15.66
N PHE A 258 16.18 11.14 -14.54
CA PHE A 258 17.39 10.55 -13.97
C PHE A 258 17.37 9.01 -14.03
N LYS A 259 18.55 8.42 -13.89
CA LYS A 259 18.67 6.97 -13.74
C LYS A 259 18.05 6.52 -12.40
N PRO A 260 17.38 5.35 -12.35
CA PRO A 260 16.80 4.85 -11.10
C PRO A 260 17.86 4.46 -10.08
N LEU A 261 17.53 4.46 -8.79
CA LEU A 261 18.37 3.93 -7.73
C LEU A 261 17.72 2.74 -7.03
N ALA A 262 18.53 1.75 -6.67
CA ALA A 262 18.16 0.71 -5.73
C ALA A 262 18.49 1.20 -4.31
N ILE A 263 17.49 1.40 -3.46
CA ILE A 263 17.68 1.79 -2.07
C ILE A 263 17.25 0.64 -1.14
N PRO A 264 17.98 0.39 -0.03
CA PRO A 264 17.49 -0.50 1.01
C PRO A 264 16.23 0.09 1.63
N ARG A 265 15.27 -0.76 1.99
CA ARG A 265 14.00 -0.32 2.58
C ARG A 265 14.17 0.34 3.94
N TYR A 266 15.20 -0.09 4.66
CA TYR A 266 15.56 0.47 5.95
C TYR A 266 17.01 0.90 5.99
N VAL A 267 17.24 2.12 6.42
CA VAL A 267 18.57 2.69 6.66
C VAL A 267 18.69 3.05 8.14
N LYS A 268 19.71 2.52 8.79
CA LYS A 268 19.92 2.74 10.22
C LYS A 268 20.05 4.25 10.53
N PRO A 269 19.29 4.79 11.49
CA PRO A 269 19.36 6.20 11.88
C PRO A 269 20.76 6.66 12.30
N GLY A 270 20.98 7.99 12.27
CA GLY A 270 22.22 8.63 12.68
C GLY A 270 23.18 8.88 11.53
N SER A 271 24.48 8.93 11.80
CA SER A 271 25.51 9.32 10.80
C SER A 271 25.53 8.48 9.51
N ASN A 272 24.93 7.28 9.53
CA ASN A 272 24.76 6.46 8.33
C ASN A 272 23.66 7.00 7.42
N PHE A 273 22.58 7.52 7.99
CA PHE A 273 21.51 8.13 7.21
C PHE A 273 21.97 9.39 6.49
N ASP A 274 22.75 10.25 7.16
CA ASP A 274 23.30 11.47 6.55
C ASP A 274 24.22 11.13 5.36
N LYS A 275 25.06 10.11 5.51
CA LYS A 275 25.93 9.63 4.42
C LYS A 275 25.12 9.03 3.27
N PHE A 276 24.10 8.23 3.58
CA PHE A 276 23.19 7.66 2.58
C PHE A 276 22.48 8.77 1.79
N ALA A 277 21.88 9.74 2.47
CA ALA A 277 21.20 10.86 1.84
C ALA A 277 22.16 11.70 0.99
N ASN A 278 23.40 11.89 1.43
CA ASN A 278 24.43 12.59 0.67
C ASN A 278 24.84 11.81 -0.60
N ASP A 279 25.04 10.49 -0.51
CA ASP A 279 25.36 9.65 -1.68
C ASP A 279 24.20 9.70 -2.71
N VAL A 280 22.94 9.68 -2.25
CA VAL A 280 21.76 9.83 -3.11
C VAL A 280 21.69 11.21 -3.75
N ASN A 281 21.90 12.29 -2.97
CA ASN A 281 21.93 13.65 -3.50
C ASN A 281 23.06 13.83 -4.54
N THR A 282 24.24 13.30 -4.27
CA THR A 282 25.37 13.36 -5.20
C THR A 282 25.07 12.67 -6.51
N PHE A 283 24.39 11.53 -6.47
CA PHE A 283 23.99 10.81 -7.68
C PHE A 283 23.04 11.64 -8.55
N PHE A 284 22.01 12.22 -7.96
CA PHE A 284 21.04 13.03 -8.70
C PHE A 284 21.55 14.44 -9.07
N SER A 285 22.67 14.89 -8.51
CA SER A 285 23.26 16.18 -8.89
C SER A 285 24.00 16.16 -10.23
N HIS A 286 24.32 14.99 -10.78
CA HIS A 286 25.10 14.83 -12.00
C HIS A 286 24.49 13.76 -12.90
N GLU A 287 24.09 14.12 -14.14
CA GLU A 287 23.40 13.23 -15.09
C GLU A 287 24.18 11.93 -15.42
N ASN A 288 25.50 11.93 -15.32
CA ASN A 288 26.36 10.79 -15.66
C ASN A 288 27.01 10.12 -14.46
N SER A 289 26.50 10.35 -13.25
CA SER A 289 27.03 9.73 -12.04
C SER A 289 26.93 8.20 -12.11
N GLU A 290 27.98 7.53 -11.60
CA GLU A 290 27.89 6.09 -11.34
C GLU A 290 26.94 5.84 -10.17
N ALA A 291 26.17 4.75 -10.24
CA ALA A 291 25.25 4.38 -9.17
C ALA A 291 26.02 4.05 -7.89
N PRO A 292 25.77 4.73 -6.78
CA PRO A 292 26.45 4.48 -5.52
C PRO A 292 26.03 3.13 -4.92
N ASP A 293 26.92 2.54 -4.13
CA ASP A 293 26.70 1.27 -3.45
C ASP A 293 25.78 1.45 -2.22
N LEU A 294 24.52 1.86 -2.46
CA LEU A 294 23.57 2.19 -1.39
C LEU A 294 23.17 0.98 -0.54
N TYR A 295 23.27 -0.25 -1.06
CA TYR A 295 23.00 -1.48 -0.32
C TYR A 295 23.84 -1.60 0.97
N LYS A 296 25.02 -0.99 1.03
CA LYS A 296 25.88 -1.00 2.23
C LYS A 296 25.24 -0.34 3.46
N TYR A 297 24.23 0.52 3.24
CA TYR A 297 23.53 1.25 4.30
C TYR A 297 22.35 0.50 4.90
N GLY A 298 21.91 -0.61 4.31
CA GLY A 298 20.84 -1.43 4.84
C GLY A 298 21.06 -1.81 6.31
N GLY A 299 20.01 -1.81 7.11
CA GLY A 299 20.06 -2.05 8.55
C GLY A 299 20.50 -3.46 8.93
N ASN A 300 20.15 -4.46 8.11
CA ASN A 300 20.47 -5.87 8.31
C ASN A 300 21.00 -6.54 7.03
N GLY A 301 21.32 -7.84 7.12
CA GLY A 301 21.86 -8.60 6.00
C GLY A 301 20.86 -8.76 4.85
N LEU A 302 19.57 -8.92 5.15
CA LEU A 302 18.54 -9.15 4.15
C LEU A 302 18.34 -7.92 3.25
N GLU A 303 18.26 -6.74 3.87
CA GLU A 303 18.14 -5.46 3.16
C GLU A 303 19.35 -5.19 2.27
N LYS A 304 20.56 -5.51 2.77
CA LYS A 304 21.79 -5.37 1.99
C LYS A 304 21.81 -6.32 0.78
N GLU A 305 21.39 -7.57 0.97
CA GLU A 305 21.33 -8.57 -0.09
C GLU A 305 20.30 -8.19 -1.17
N ASP A 306 19.09 -7.83 -0.80
CA ASP A 306 18.02 -7.47 -1.75
C ASP A 306 18.34 -6.14 -2.47
N ALA A 307 18.89 -5.15 -1.78
CA ALA A 307 19.33 -3.91 -2.41
C ALA A 307 20.51 -4.13 -3.37
N ALA A 308 21.46 -5.02 -3.03
CA ALA A 308 22.56 -5.40 -3.93
C ALA A 308 22.03 -6.15 -5.17
N LEU A 309 21.04 -7.03 -5.00
CA LEU A 309 20.37 -7.73 -6.09
C LEU A 309 19.69 -6.75 -7.04
N LEU A 310 18.95 -5.82 -6.50
CA LEU A 310 18.24 -4.79 -7.26
C LEU A 310 19.23 -3.88 -8.00
N GLN A 311 20.29 -3.43 -7.33
CA GLN A 311 21.35 -2.63 -7.96
C GLN A 311 22.05 -3.40 -9.07
N TYR A 312 22.31 -4.69 -8.88
CA TYR A 312 22.90 -5.51 -9.93
C TYR A 312 21.98 -5.64 -11.15
N LYS A 313 20.68 -5.83 -10.93
CA LYS A 313 19.68 -5.87 -12.03
C LYS A 313 19.65 -4.53 -12.82
N LEU A 314 19.82 -3.40 -12.13
CA LEU A 314 19.80 -2.08 -12.78
C LEU A 314 21.10 -1.73 -13.51
N TYR A 315 22.26 -2.07 -12.94
CA TYR A 315 23.54 -1.52 -13.35
C TYR A 315 24.67 -2.53 -13.58
N GLN A 316 24.53 -3.77 -13.14
CA GLN A 316 25.54 -4.84 -13.23
C GLN A 316 26.93 -4.42 -12.69
N THR A 317 26.96 -3.61 -11.61
CA THR A 317 28.22 -3.14 -11.03
C THR A 317 29.08 -4.28 -10.47
N LYS A 318 30.42 -4.12 -10.52
CA LYS A 318 31.36 -5.12 -9.96
C LYS A 318 31.14 -5.32 -8.45
N SER A 319 30.84 -4.25 -7.73
CA SER A 319 30.59 -4.26 -6.29
C SER A 319 29.32 -5.02 -5.92
N SER A 320 28.18 -4.75 -6.58
CA SER A 320 26.94 -5.47 -6.36
C SER A 320 27.08 -6.95 -6.73
N ARG A 321 27.75 -7.28 -7.86
CA ARG A 321 28.08 -8.66 -8.22
C ARG A 321 28.88 -9.38 -7.15
N ARG A 322 29.92 -8.71 -6.59
CA ARG A 322 30.74 -9.28 -5.50
C ARG A 322 29.89 -9.56 -4.26
N SER A 323 29.02 -8.64 -3.88
CA SER A 323 28.09 -8.83 -2.76
C SER A 323 27.18 -10.04 -2.95
N LEU A 324 26.60 -10.19 -4.15
CA LEU A 324 25.74 -11.33 -4.48
C LEU A 324 26.49 -12.67 -4.39
N VAL A 325 27.68 -12.74 -4.99
CA VAL A 325 28.50 -13.98 -4.97
C VAL A 325 28.88 -14.38 -3.54
N LEU A 326 29.15 -13.43 -2.67
CA LEU A 326 29.50 -13.71 -1.27
C LEU A 326 28.31 -14.22 -0.45
N ASN A 327 27.10 -13.79 -0.77
CA ASN A 327 25.88 -14.09 0.01
C ASN A 327 24.93 -15.07 -0.67
N VAL A 328 25.30 -15.63 -1.83
CA VAL A 328 24.41 -16.44 -2.68
C VAL A 328 23.78 -17.64 -1.94
N TRP A 329 24.50 -18.27 -1.04
CA TRP A 329 24.01 -19.45 -0.32
C TRP A 329 22.83 -19.12 0.61
N SER A 330 22.93 -18.04 1.40
CA SER A 330 21.85 -17.57 2.27
C SER A 330 20.69 -17.03 1.44
N MET A 331 20.97 -16.29 0.37
CA MET A 331 19.96 -15.72 -0.52
C MET A 331 19.14 -16.79 -1.21
N ALA A 332 19.78 -17.83 -1.79
CA ALA A 332 19.08 -18.90 -2.52
C ALA A 332 18.11 -19.65 -1.60
N LYS A 333 18.55 -20.01 -0.39
CA LYS A 333 17.69 -20.67 0.60
C LYS A 333 16.51 -19.78 0.99
N ARG A 334 16.75 -18.54 1.37
CA ARG A 334 15.73 -17.57 1.80
C ARG A 334 14.71 -17.29 0.68
N LYS A 335 15.18 -17.06 -0.54
CA LYS A 335 14.31 -16.82 -1.70
C LYS A 335 13.45 -18.03 -2.02
N ALA A 336 13.99 -19.24 -1.94
CA ALA A 336 13.24 -20.48 -2.14
C ALA A 336 12.21 -20.75 -1.00
N GLU A 337 12.42 -20.22 0.20
CA GLU A 337 11.41 -20.27 1.27
C GLU A 337 10.23 -19.35 1.00
N LYS A 338 10.41 -18.27 0.22
CA LYS A 338 9.34 -17.36 -0.19
C LYS A 338 8.48 -17.95 -1.32
N SER A 339 9.07 -18.18 -2.48
CA SER A 339 8.37 -18.73 -3.64
C SER A 339 9.35 -19.13 -4.76
N GLU A 340 8.85 -19.84 -5.79
CA GLU A 340 9.59 -20.15 -7.01
C GLU A 340 10.01 -18.88 -7.75
N GLU A 341 9.11 -17.89 -7.87
CA GLU A 341 9.37 -16.60 -8.52
C GLU A 341 10.47 -15.82 -7.80
N ALA A 342 10.47 -15.80 -6.47
CA ALA A 342 11.50 -15.13 -5.69
C ALA A 342 12.88 -15.79 -5.91
N MET A 343 12.95 -17.11 -5.99
CA MET A 343 14.18 -17.82 -6.29
C MET A 343 14.61 -17.61 -7.75
N ALA A 344 13.67 -17.53 -8.70
CA ALA A 344 13.94 -17.26 -10.12
C ALA A 344 14.66 -15.92 -10.32
N GLU A 345 14.35 -14.90 -9.51
CA GLU A 345 15.06 -13.62 -9.55
C GLU A 345 16.57 -13.74 -9.38
N LEU A 346 17.03 -14.69 -8.56
CA LEU A 346 18.43 -14.92 -8.31
C LEU A 346 19.03 -15.86 -9.39
N VAL A 347 18.31 -16.93 -9.70
CA VAL A 347 18.73 -17.95 -10.68
C VAL A 347 18.96 -17.34 -12.07
N THR A 348 18.10 -16.43 -12.53
CA THR A 348 18.17 -15.82 -13.86
C THR A 348 19.30 -14.82 -14.06
N LEU A 349 20.08 -14.47 -13.03
CA LEU A 349 21.20 -13.53 -13.19
C LEU A 349 22.35 -14.06 -14.04
N ASP A 350 22.47 -15.37 -14.21
CA ASP A 350 23.48 -16.04 -15.07
C ASP A 350 24.95 -15.65 -14.76
N ILE A 351 25.26 -15.39 -13.48
CA ILE A 351 26.59 -14.99 -13.00
C ILE A 351 27.27 -16.06 -12.15
N TRP A 352 26.64 -17.19 -11.98
CA TRP A 352 27.00 -18.19 -10.99
C TRP A 352 28.02 -19.18 -11.50
N LYS A 353 28.87 -19.66 -10.60
CA LYS A 353 29.79 -20.76 -10.85
C LYS A 353 29.05 -22.11 -10.82
N PRO A 354 29.64 -23.19 -11.38
CA PRO A 354 29.01 -24.52 -11.40
C PRO A 354 28.57 -25.04 -10.02
N ASP A 355 29.37 -24.81 -8.98
CA ASP A 355 29.06 -25.21 -7.60
C ASP A 355 27.83 -24.51 -7.06
N VAL A 356 27.63 -23.23 -7.39
CA VAL A 356 26.44 -22.47 -7.02
C VAL A 356 25.22 -22.99 -7.77
N TRP A 357 25.34 -23.30 -9.07
CA TRP A 357 24.27 -23.90 -9.84
C TRP A 357 23.83 -25.27 -9.27
N GLU A 358 24.78 -26.12 -8.87
CA GLU A 358 24.49 -27.41 -8.24
C GLU A 358 23.73 -27.21 -6.89
N HIS A 359 24.12 -26.22 -6.13
CA HIS A 359 23.42 -25.89 -4.86
C HIS A 359 21.99 -25.38 -5.10
N MET A 360 21.81 -24.46 -6.04
CA MET A 360 20.48 -23.95 -6.41
C MET A 360 19.58 -25.07 -6.94
N LEU A 361 20.17 -26.01 -7.73
CA LEU A 361 19.43 -27.17 -8.20
C LEU A 361 18.92 -28.03 -7.05
N LYS A 362 19.76 -28.28 -6.05
CA LYS A 362 19.36 -29.06 -4.86
C LYS A 362 18.20 -28.41 -4.12
N ILE A 363 18.27 -27.08 -3.89
CA ILE A 363 17.19 -26.35 -3.25
C ILE A 363 15.90 -26.40 -4.09
N ALA A 364 16.00 -26.20 -5.41
CA ALA A 364 14.86 -26.28 -6.31
C ALA A 364 14.21 -27.67 -6.32
N GLN A 365 15.01 -28.74 -6.25
CA GLN A 365 14.54 -30.12 -6.13
C GLN A 365 13.83 -30.36 -4.78
N GLU A 366 14.39 -29.90 -3.66
CA GLU A 366 13.79 -30.00 -2.33
C GLU A 366 12.46 -29.27 -2.23
N LYS A 367 12.26 -28.21 -3.03
CA LYS A 367 11.03 -27.39 -3.09
C LYS A 367 10.09 -27.78 -4.23
N GLU A 368 10.47 -28.76 -5.07
CA GLU A 368 9.71 -29.22 -6.24
C GLU A 368 9.44 -28.12 -7.28
N TYR A 369 10.36 -27.15 -7.43
CA TYR A 369 10.26 -26.04 -8.38
C TYR A 369 10.65 -26.48 -9.81
N LEU A 370 9.71 -27.11 -10.51
CA LEU A 370 9.96 -27.80 -11.77
C LEU A 370 10.51 -26.89 -12.86
N SER A 371 10.01 -25.65 -12.98
CA SER A 371 10.48 -24.69 -13.99
C SER A 371 11.94 -24.30 -13.74
N LEU A 372 12.31 -24.07 -12.49
CA LEU A 372 13.69 -23.74 -12.12
C LEU A 372 14.64 -24.92 -12.27
N ILE A 373 14.22 -26.14 -11.97
CA ILE A 373 15.01 -27.35 -12.17
C ILE A 373 15.38 -27.47 -13.63
N ALA A 374 14.41 -27.32 -14.55
CA ALA A 374 14.66 -27.39 -15.99
C ALA A 374 15.66 -26.32 -16.45
N TYR A 375 15.44 -25.06 -16.03
CA TYR A 375 16.34 -23.96 -16.36
C TYR A 375 17.77 -24.15 -15.83
N ILE A 376 17.93 -24.57 -14.58
CA ILE A 376 19.25 -24.79 -13.97
C ILE A 376 19.99 -25.93 -14.64
N LEU A 377 19.29 -27.02 -15.01
CA LEU A 377 19.88 -28.14 -15.71
C LEU A 377 20.46 -27.76 -17.09
N GLU A 378 19.85 -26.78 -17.77
CA GLU A 378 20.40 -26.26 -19.04
C GLU A 378 21.71 -25.47 -18.83
N LYS A 379 21.86 -24.81 -17.67
CA LYS A 379 23.04 -23.99 -17.32
C LYS A 379 24.22 -24.82 -16.79
N LEU A 380 23.94 -25.97 -16.24
CA LEU A 380 25.00 -26.85 -15.73
C LEU A 380 25.85 -27.44 -16.90
N PRO A 381 27.17 -27.43 -16.75
CA PRO A 381 28.04 -28.05 -17.78
C PRO A 381 27.69 -29.52 -17.95
N LYS A 382 27.39 -29.90 -19.19
CA LYS A 382 27.14 -31.32 -19.53
C LYS A 382 28.34 -32.16 -19.07
N ARG A 383 28.15 -33.04 -18.10
CA ARG A 383 29.19 -33.98 -17.68
C ARG A 383 29.62 -34.76 -18.92
N LYS A 384 30.87 -34.59 -19.38
CA LYS A 384 31.45 -35.49 -20.38
C LYS A 384 31.36 -36.89 -19.81
N SER A 385 30.52 -37.72 -20.39
CA SER A 385 30.52 -39.15 -20.10
C SER A 385 31.93 -39.67 -20.36
N LYS A 386 32.66 -40.05 -19.34
CA LYS A 386 33.85 -40.89 -19.51
C LYS A 386 33.35 -42.26 -19.98
N SER A 387 33.21 -42.41 -21.28
CA SER A 387 33.16 -43.71 -21.89
C SER A 387 34.60 -44.28 -21.92
N ASN A 388 35.02 -44.80 -20.79
CA ASN A 388 36.10 -45.78 -20.80
C ASN A 388 35.43 -47.14 -20.78
N VAL A 389 35.03 -47.61 -21.95
CA VAL A 389 34.95 -49.01 -22.24
C VAL A 389 36.20 -49.30 -23.10
N SER A 390 37.27 -49.69 -22.46
CA SER A 390 38.33 -50.41 -23.10
C SER A 390 37.91 -51.86 -23.13
N LEU A 391 37.71 -52.41 -24.36
CA LEU A 391 37.65 -53.79 -24.67
C LEU A 391 39.00 -54.44 -24.39
#